data_360996b60a28e0161f0f7b31212570df
#
_entry.id   360996b60a28e0161f0f7b31212570df
#
_cell.length_a   1.000
_cell.length_b   1.000
_cell.length_c   1.000
_cell.angle_alpha   90.00
_cell.angle_beta   90.00
_cell.angle_gamma   90.00
#
_symmetry.space_group_name_H-M   'P 1'
#
loop_
_entity.id
_entity.type
_entity.pdbx_description
1 polymer ?
#
loop_
_entity_poly.entity_id
_entity_poly.type
_entity_poly.pdbx_seq_one_letter_code
_entity_poly.pdbx_strand_id
1 'polypeptide(L)'
;VLGEDFVMTSLYPDTTVWVRDFTYHMGDPLMEYYFSHPAFDEYPVVGVNWFAAKYFSDWRTKHKNQANADNGMAPMPKFRLPSEAEWEYAARGGRDMATYPWGGPYLRNAKGCLLANFKPGRGDYYSDGFTYTAPVAQFFPNDFGLYDMAGNVAEWCEDAYADATVPITWDLNPVYYDDNEPRKVVRGGSWKDIAYFLGTGTRNFEYQDSARSYIGFRNAMIYLGRSSGREFR
;
A
#
# COMPACT_ATOMS: atom_id res chain seq x y z
N VAL A 1 -20.72 -6.00 17.56
CA VAL A 1 -19.38 -6.42 18.06
C VAL A 1 -19.16 -7.82 17.50
N LEU A 2 -18.23 -7.95 16.56
CA LEU A 2 -17.81 -9.24 16.02
C LEU A 2 -17.05 -9.98 17.14
N GLY A 3 -17.31 -11.30 17.31
CA GLY A 3 -16.59 -12.08 18.30
C GLY A 3 -15.09 -12.17 18.00
N GLU A 4 -14.26 -12.35 19.02
CA GLU A 4 -12.80 -12.43 18.89
C GLU A 4 -12.37 -13.52 17.89
N ASP A 5 -13.05 -14.66 17.86
CA ASP A 5 -12.77 -15.75 16.92
C ASP A 5 -13.04 -15.35 15.47
N PHE A 6 -14.09 -14.56 15.20
CA PHE A 6 -14.38 -14.04 13.87
C PHE A 6 -13.29 -13.06 13.42
N VAL A 7 -12.85 -12.18 14.32
CA VAL A 7 -11.77 -11.23 14.07
C VAL A 7 -10.48 -11.96 13.71
N MET A 8 -10.09 -12.95 14.52
CA MET A 8 -8.86 -13.72 14.29
C MET A 8 -8.92 -14.54 12.98
N THR A 9 -10.07 -15.15 12.68
CA THR A 9 -10.18 -16.03 11.50
C THR A 9 -10.33 -15.24 10.19
N SER A 10 -11.00 -14.07 10.22
CA SER A 10 -11.34 -13.32 9.01
C SER A 10 -10.41 -12.15 8.71
N LEU A 11 -9.64 -11.68 9.70
CA LEU A 11 -8.80 -10.50 9.57
C LEU A 11 -7.31 -10.80 9.67
N TYR A 12 -6.94 -11.97 10.16
CA TYR A 12 -5.54 -12.40 10.11
C TYR A 12 -5.11 -12.59 8.66
N PRO A 13 -3.89 -12.19 8.29
CA PRO A 13 -3.40 -12.38 6.93
C PRO A 13 -3.43 -13.83 6.47
N ASP A 14 -3.87 -14.07 5.25
CA ASP A 14 -3.85 -15.39 4.62
C ASP A 14 -2.41 -15.79 4.29
N THR A 15 -1.83 -16.65 5.11
CA THR A 15 -0.44 -17.13 4.93
C THR A 15 -0.27 -18.02 3.71
N THR A 16 -1.37 -18.65 3.23
CA THR A 16 -1.33 -19.57 2.08
C THR A 16 -1.06 -18.86 0.76
N VAL A 17 -1.15 -17.53 0.72
CA VAL A 17 -0.84 -16.72 -0.47
C VAL A 17 0.55 -16.98 -1.02
N TRP A 18 1.52 -17.31 -0.16
CA TRP A 18 2.90 -17.58 -0.56
C TRP A 18 3.06 -18.85 -1.40
N VAL A 19 2.19 -19.83 -1.20
CA VAL A 19 2.17 -21.08 -2.00
C VAL A 19 1.24 -20.94 -3.21
N ARG A 20 0.10 -20.26 -3.02
CA ARG A 20 -0.93 -20.12 -4.06
C ARG A 20 -0.50 -19.20 -5.21
N ASP A 21 0.07 -18.03 -4.88
CA ASP A 21 0.37 -16.99 -5.87
C ASP A 21 1.72 -17.24 -6.57
N PHE A 22 2.60 -18.05 -6.00
CA PHE A 22 3.90 -18.40 -6.56
C PHE A 22 4.20 -19.87 -6.39
N THR A 23 3.71 -20.68 -7.34
CA THR A 23 3.81 -22.15 -7.30
C THR A 23 5.24 -22.68 -7.35
N TYR A 24 6.19 -21.89 -7.86
CA TYR A 24 7.62 -22.23 -7.94
C TYR A 24 8.43 -21.65 -6.77
N HIS A 25 7.85 -21.60 -5.58
CA HIS A 25 8.47 -21.05 -4.38
C HIS A 25 9.68 -21.85 -3.83
N MET A 26 10.08 -22.92 -4.52
CA MET A 26 11.29 -23.72 -4.21
C MET A 26 11.33 -24.28 -2.77
N GLY A 27 10.17 -24.39 -2.11
CA GLY A 27 10.06 -24.82 -0.72
C GLY A 27 10.39 -23.73 0.32
N ASP A 28 10.43 -22.47 -0.10
CA ASP A 28 10.63 -21.34 0.82
C ASP A 28 9.56 -21.35 1.92
N PRO A 29 9.95 -21.28 3.21
CA PRO A 29 9.02 -21.45 4.33
C PRO A 29 8.26 -20.15 4.68
N LEU A 30 8.00 -19.26 3.70
CA LEU A 30 7.33 -17.97 3.91
C LEU A 30 5.92 -18.11 4.46
N MET A 31 5.21 -19.18 4.09
CA MET A 31 3.88 -19.47 4.64
C MET A 31 3.90 -19.62 6.16
N GLU A 32 4.99 -20.17 6.72
CA GLU A 32 5.13 -20.42 8.15
C GLU A 32 5.73 -19.24 8.90
N TYR A 33 6.71 -18.55 8.28
CA TYR A 33 7.57 -17.61 9.00
C TYR A 33 7.32 -16.14 8.70
N TYR A 34 6.66 -15.79 7.60
CA TYR A 34 6.53 -14.38 7.20
C TYR A 34 5.84 -13.52 8.27
N PHE A 35 4.86 -14.06 8.98
CA PHE A 35 4.12 -13.34 10.03
C PHE A 35 4.52 -13.73 11.45
N SER A 36 5.44 -14.68 11.63
CA SER A 36 5.79 -15.21 12.95
C SER A 36 7.26 -15.00 13.32
N HIS A 37 8.14 -14.82 12.35
CA HIS A 37 9.57 -14.75 12.61
C HIS A 37 10.08 -13.30 12.60
N PRO A 38 10.88 -12.88 13.62
CA PRO A 38 11.37 -11.50 13.75
C PRO A 38 12.15 -10.96 12.53
N ALA A 39 12.70 -11.81 11.68
CA ALA A 39 13.38 -11.39 10.46
C ALA A 39 12.47 -10.63 9.48
N PHE A 40 11.15 -10.77 9.62
CA PHE A 40 10.16 -10.13 8.76
C PHE A 40 9.42 -8.95 9.43
N ASP A 41 9.82 -8.53 10.64
CA ASP A 41 9.16 -7.45 11.38
C ASP A 41 9.14 -6.12 10.60
N GLU A 42 10.16 -5.88 9.78
CA GLU A 42 10.28 -4.68 8.94
C GLU A 42 9.76 -4.89 7.50
N TYR A 43 9.06 -5.98 7.24
CA TYR A 43 8.50 -6.26 5.92
C TYR A 43 7.03 -5.80 5.82
N PRO A 44 6.53 -5.48 4.60
CA PRO A 44 5.16 -5.05 4.43
C PRO A 44 4.17 -6.17 4.75
N VAL A 45 3.04 -5.82 5.34
CA VAL A 45 1.94 -6.78 5.48
C VAL A 45 1.37 -7.14 4.10
N VAL A 46 1.16 -8.43 3.86
CA VAL A 46 0.55 -8.99 2.65
C VAL A 46 -0.49 -10.05 3.04
N GLY A 47 -1.17 -10.65 2.07
CA GLY A 47 -2.17 -11.67 2.40
C GLY A 47 -3.42 -11.08 3.07
N VAL A 48 -3.68 -9.79 2.91
CA VAL A 48 -4.85 -9.09 3.44
C VAL A 48 -5.78 -8.67 2.30
N ASN A 49 -7.07 -8.92 2.44
CA ASN A 49 -8.08 -8.42 1.53
C ASN A 49 -8.46 -6.97 1.87
N TRP A 50 -9.23 -6.32 1.00
CA TRP A 50 -9.61 -4.93 1.17
C TRP A 50 -10.42 -4.66 2.45
N PHE A 51 -11.31 -5.57 2.82
CA PHE A 51 -12.09 -5.44 4.06
C PHE A 51 -11.21 -5.53 5.30
N ALA A 52 -10.25 -6.46 5.32
CA ALA A 52 -9.29 -6.59 6.42
C ALA A 52 -8.43 -5.33 6.57
N ALA A 53 -7.96 -4.74 5.47
CA ALA A 53 -7.20 -3.50 5.48
C ALA A 53 -8.01 -2.31 6.02
N LYS A 54 -9.29 -2.19 5.65
CA LYS A 54 -10.21 -1.18 6.22
C LYS A 54 -10.47 -1.40 7.70
N TYR A 55 -10.73 -2.64 8.09
CA TYR A 55 -10.98 -2.98 9.49
C TYR A 55 -9.76 -2.68 10.37
N PHE A 56 -8.56 -3.02 9.89
CA PHE A 56 -7.32 -2.66 10.57
C PHE A 56 -7.19 -1.14 10.76
N SER A 57 -7.53 -0.35 9.75
CA SER A 57 -7.50 1.11 9.84
C SER A 57 -8.45 1.64 10.93
N ASP A 58 -9.64 1.08 11.03
CA ASP A 58 -10.62 1.40 12.08
C ASP A 58 -10.12 0.97 13.47
N TRP A 59 -9.58 -0.24 13.58
CA TRP A 59 -8.98 -0.74 14.82
C TRP A 59 -7.81 0.16 15.26
N ARG A 60 -6.90 0.50 14.34
CA ARG A 60 -5.77 1.40 14.61
C ARG A 60 -6.24 2.75 15.16
N THR A 61 -7.32 3.31 14.59
CA THR A 61 -7.92 4.57 15.06
C THR A 61 -8.38 4.44 16.51
N LYS A 62 -9.15 3.39 16.83
CA LYS A 62 -9.68 3.16 18.18
C LYS A 62 -8.56 2.92 19.17
N HIS A 63 -7.60 2.06 18.84
CA HIS A 63 -6.47 1.73 19.70
C HIS A 63 -5.60 2.97 19.99
N LYS A 64 -5.28 3.76 18.95
CA LYS A 64 -4.49 4.99 19.12
C LYS A 64 -5.22 6.03 19.97
N ASN A 65 -6.52 6.19 19.76
CA ASN A 65 -7.31 7.17 20.51
C ASN A 65 -7.52 6.73 21.97
N GLN A 66 -7.62 5.43 22.23
CA GLN A 66 -7.61 4.93 23.61
C GLN A 66 -6.28 5.25 24.29
N ALA A 67 -5.15 4.94 23.65
CA ALA A 67 -3.83 5.26 24.18
C ALA A 67 -3.61 6.77 24.39
N ASN A 68 -4.16 7.60 23.49
CA ASN A 68 -4.13 9.07 23.67
C ASN A 68 -4.96 9.50 24.88
N ALA A 69 -6.17 8.97 25.05
CA ALA A 69 -7.02 9.27 26.20
C ALA A 69 -6.35 8.89 27.54
N ASP A 70 -5.73 7.70 27.59
CA ASP A 70 -5.01 7.21 28.76
C ASP A 70 -3.81 8.13 29.13
N ASN A 71 -3.25 8.84 28.15
CA ASN A 71 -2.16 9.80 28.32
C ASN A 71 -2.62 11.27 28.36
N GLY A 72 -3.93 11.55 28.42
CA GLY A 72 -4.48 12.92 28.45
C GLY A 72 -4.26 13.71 27.15
N MET A 73 -4.01 13.03 26.03
CA MET A 73 -3.80 13.65 24.72
C MET A 73 -5.12 13.72 23.92
N ALA A 74 -5.21 14.71 23.02
CA ALA A 74 -6.34 14.86 22.14
C ALA A 74 -6.48 13.65 21.17
N PRO A 75 -7.72 13.29 20.78
CA PRO A 75 -7.94 12.23 19.82
C PRO A 75 -7.37 12.60 18.44
N MET A 76 -6.85 11.59 17.74
CA MET A 76 -6.41 11.72 16.35
C MET A 76 -7.56 11.48 15.37
N PRO A 77 -7.50 12.05 14.16
CA PRO A 77 -8.42 11.73 13.07
C PRO A 77 -8.44 10.25 12.75
N LYS A 78 -9.51 9.84 12.08
CA LYS A 78 -9.68 8.46 11.65
C LYS A 78 -8.59 8.07 10.64
N PHE A 79 -7.91 6.94 10.89
CA PHE A 79 -7.12 6.25 9.88
C PHE A 79 -8.05 5.55 8.89
N ARG A 80 -7.69 5.57 7.63
CA ARG A 80 -8.41 4.92 6.52
C ARG A 80 -7.44 4.53 5.41
N LEU A 81 -7.91 3.81 4.41
CA LEU A 81 -7.18 3.69 3.16
C LEU A 81 -7.12 5.06 2.46
N PRO A 82 -6.06 5.34 1.69
CA PRO A 82 -6.04 6.52 0.84
C PRO A 82 -7.07 6.38 -0.29
N SER A 83 -7.63 7.48 -0.77
CA SER A 83 -8.28 7.46 -2.07
C SER A 83 -7.23 7.25 -3.17
N GLU A 84 -7.67 6.80 -4.35
CA GLU A 84 -6.78 6.66 -5.51
C GLU A 84 -6.09 7.98 -5.84
N ALA A 85 -6.83 9.09 -5.78
CA ALA A 85 -6.30 10.43 -6.03
C ALA A 85 -5.26 10.87 -4.99
N GLU A 86 -5.52 10.60 -3.70
CA GLU A 86 -4.55 10.86 -2.62
C GLU A 86 -3.29 10.03 -2.79
N TRP A 87 -3.46 8.75 -3.13
CA TRP A 87 -2.34 7.85 -3.35
C TRP A 87 -1.44 8.35 -4.49
N GLU A 88 -2.04 8.72 -5.63
CA GLU A 88 -1.30 9.22 -6.80
C GLU A 88 -0.61 10.55 -6.50
N TYR A 89 -1.30 11.48 -5.85
CA TYR A 89 -0.70 12.75 -5.42
C TYR A 89 0.51 12.52 -4.50
N ALA A 90 0.35 11.63 -3.53
CA ALA A 90 1.42 11.25 -2.61
C ALA A 90 2.60 10.59 -3.33
N ALA A 91 2.32 9.70 -4.29
CA ALA A 91 3.35 9.01 -5.08
C ALA A 91 4.15 9.99 -5.97
N ARG A 92 3.50 10.98 -6.57
CA ARG A 92 4.17 12.00 -7.38
C ARG A 92 5.11 12.91 -6.59
N GLY A 93 4.93 13.01 -5.27
CA GLY A 93 5.83 13.79 -4.41
C GLY A 93 5.88 15.27 -4.74
N GLY A 94 4.79 15.86 -5.29
CA GLY A 94 4.73 17.26 -5.73
C GLY A 94 5.30 17.54 -7.11
N ARG A 95 5.68 16.51 -7.87
CA ARG A 95 6.19 16.63 -9.24
C ARG A 95 5.08 16.41 -10.25
N ASP A 96 4.80 17.42 -11.06
CA ASP A 96 3.81 17.32 -12.11
C ASP A 96 4.17 16.23 -13.12
N MET A 97 3.19 15.37 -13.45
CA MET A 97 3.30 14.31 -14.45
C MET A 97 4.49 13.36 -14.28
N ALA A 98 5.07 13.27 -13.07
CA ALA A 98 6.17 12.33 -12.80
C ALA A 98 5.75 10.90 -13.11
N THR A 99 6.52 10.19 -13.94
CA THR A 99 6.26 8.78 -14.28
C THR A 99 6.49 7.87 -13.09
N TYR A 100 7.52 8.14 -12.30
CA TYR A 100 7.87 7.39 -11.10
C TYR A 100 8.06 8.33 -9.90
N PRO A 101 7.98 7.83 -8.67
CA PRO A 101 8.09 8.64 -7.44
C PRO A 101 9.40 9.45 -7.34
N TRP A 102 10.47 9.00 -7.95
CA TRP A 102 11.76 9.72 -8.01
C TRP A 102 11.84 10.77 -9.14
N GLY A 103 10.78 10.95 -9.93
CA GLY A 103 10.63 12.02 -10.92
C GLY A 103 11.23 11.75 -12.29
N GLY A 104 12.22 10.87 -12.40
CA GLY A 104 12.83 10.52 -13.69
C GLY A 104 12.11 9.37 -14.41
N PRO A 105 12.34 9.18 -15.72
CA PRO A 105 11.71 8.09 -16.49
C PRO A 105 12.46 6.75 -16.37
N TYR A 106 13.59 6.71 -15.69
CA TYR A 106 14.46 5.54 -15.61
C TYR A 106 14.24 4.76 -14.32
N LEU A 107 14.32 3.45 -14.39
CA LEU A 107 14.20 2.51 -13.27
C LEU A 107 15.53 2.25 -12.56
N ARG A 108 16.62 2.80 -13.10
CA ARG A 108 17.96 2.68 -12.56
C ARG A 108 18.58 4.05 -12.31
N ASN A 109 19.34 4.16 -11.25
CA ASN A 109 20.16 5.35 -11.00
C ASN A 109 21.41 5.38 -11.90
N ALA A 110 22.20 6.46 -11.80
CA ALA A 110 23.43 6.63 -12.57
C ALA A 110 24.50 5.55 -12.31
N LYS A 111 24.40 4.81 -11.22
CA LYS A 111 25.27 3.67 -10.90
C LYS A 111 24.73 2.33 -11.42
N GLY A 112 23.58 2.34 -12.09
CA GLY A 112 22.92 1.14 -12.61
C GLY A 112 22.07 0.36 -11.60
N CYS A 113 21.97 0.80 -10.33
CA CYS A 113 21.14 0.15 -9.33
C CYS A 113 19.65 0.40 -9.60
N LEU A 114 18.83 -0.62 -9.41
CA LEU A 114 17.37 -0.50 -9.46
C LEU A 114 16.85 0.41 -8.34
N LEU A 115 15.78 1.15 -8.62
CA LEU A 115 15.22 2.18 -7.72
C LEU A 115 13.97 1.69 -6.98
N ALA A 116 13.54 0.46 -7.23
CA ALA A 116 12.39 -0.17 -6.59
C ALA A 116 12.53 -1.69 -6.62
N ASN A 117 11.78 -2.38 -5.77
CA ASN A 117 11.64 -3.83 -5.82
C ASN A 117 10.53 -4.21 -6.80
N PHE A 118 10.88 -4.84 -7.91
CA PHE A 118 9.97 -5.28 -8.96
C PHE A 118 10.65 -6.31 -9.86
N LYS A 119 9.90 -6.90 -10.78
CA LYS A 119 10.40 -7.86 -11.79
C LYS A 119 10.91 -7.14 -13.04
N PRO A 120 12.21 -6.87 -13.16
CA PRO A 120 12.75 -6.10 -14.30
C PRO A 120 12.76 -6.84 -15.62
N GLY A 121 12.69 -8.18 -15.60
CA GLY A 121 12.70 -9.01 -16.80
C GLY A 121 12.01 -10.35 -16.63
N ARG A 122 11.84 -11.09 -17.72
CA ARG A 122 11.23 -12.42 -17.68
C ARG A 122 12.10 -13.40 -16.86
N GLY A 123 11.52 -13.94 -15.78
CA GLY A 123 12.22 -14.86 -14.87
C GLY A 123 13.21 -14.21 -13.92
N ASP A 124 13.38 -12.89 -14.00
CA ASP A 124 14.25 -12.12 -13.13
C ASP A 124 13.45 -11.54 -11.96
N TYR A 125 13.62 -12.12 -10.79
CA TYR A 125 12.99 -11.69 -9.52
C TYR A 125 14.03 -11.27 -8.47
N TYR A 126 15.32 -11.14 -8.85
CA TYR A 126 16.37 -10.94 -7.87
C TYR A 126 17.35 -9.81 -8.22
N SER A 127 17.24 -9.19 -9.38
CA SER A 127 18.18 -8.14 -9.80
C SER A 127 18.17 -6.89 -8.92
N ASP A 128 17.11 -6.68 -8.14
CA ASP A 128 17.00 -5.61 -7.14
C ASP A 128 17.53 -6.02 -5.76
N GLY A 129 17.89 -7.30 -5.58
CA GLY A 129 18.42 -7.87 -4.34
C GLY A 129 17.40 -8.67 -3.53
N PHE A 130 16.12 -8.73 -3.96
CA PHE A 130 15.04 -9.41 -3.24
C PHE A 130 14.25 -10.31 -4.18
N THR A 131 13.99 -11.55 -3.75
CA THR A 131 13.20 -12.51 -4.54
C THR A 131 11.70 -12.23 -4.46
N TYR A 132 11.26 -11.71 -3.33
CA TYR A 132 9.88 -11.38 -2.99
C TYR A 132 9.81 -9.95 -2.44
N THR A 133 9.06 -9.74 -1.37
CA THR A 133 9.02 -8.45 -0.67
C THR A 133 10.39 -8.06 -0.13
N ALA A 134 10.64 -6.77 -0.03
CA ALA A 134 11.79 -6.17 0.63
C ALA A 134 11.38 -5.55 1.98
N PRO A 135 12.31 -5.34 2.91
CA PRO A 135 12.03 -4.50 4.08
C PRO A 135 11.51 -3.13 3.67
N VAL A 136 10.61 -2.56 4.46
CA VAL A 136 10.07 -1.22 4.19
C VAL A 136 11.20 -0.18 4.26
N ALA A 137 11.09 0.87 3.45
CA ALA A 137 12.08 1.94 3.35
C ALA A 137 13.47 1.50 2.87
N GLN A 138 13.56 0.37 2.16
CA GLN A 138 14.81 -0.12 1.58
C GLN A 138 15.29 0.76 0.42
N PHE A 139 14.39 1.34 -0.33
CA PHE A 139 14.67 2.23 -1.47
C PHE A 139 14.51 3.70 -1.06
N PHE A 140 14.95 4.62 -1.93
CA PHE A 140 14.91 6.05 -1.62
C PHE A 140 13.47 6.59 -1.59
N PRO A 141 13.16 7.51 -0.65
CA PRO A 141 11.84 8.15 -0.61
C PRO A 141 11.65 9.14 -1.76
N ASN A 142 10.39 9.49 -2.04
CA ASN A 142 10.06 10.61 -2.89
C ASN A 142 10.25 11.96 -2.16
N ASP A 143 9.98 13.09 -2.83
CA ASP A 143 10.18 14.43 -2.27
C ASP A 143 9.25 14.76 -1.07
N PHE A 144 8.19 13.98 -0.87
CA PHE A 144 7.36 14.07 0.36
C PHE A 144 7.88 13.19 1.50
N GLY A 145 9.00 12.50 1.31
CA GLY A 145 9.57 11.57 2.30
C GLY A 145 8.83 10.23 2.39
N LEU A 146 8.03 9.87 1.38
CA LEU A 146 7.29 8.61 1.35
C LEU A 146 8.11 7.54 0.63
N TYR A 147 8.24 6.40 1.29
CA TYR A 147 8.96 5.23 0.78
C TYR A 147 8.01 4.27 0.08
N ASP A 148 8.59 3.45 -0.81
CA ASP A 148 7.94 2.30 -1.47
C ASP A 148 6.63 2.67 -2.20
N MET A 149 6.56 3.91 -2.73
CA MET A 149 5.46 4.35 -3.59
C MET A 149 5.51 3.75 -5.00
N ALA A 150 6.48 2.91 -5.28
CA ALA A 150 6.61 2.11 -6.50
C ALA A 150 7.32 0.80 -6.17
N GLY A 151 6.72 -0.34 -6.52
CA GLY A 151 7.24 -1.67 -6.24
C GLY A 151 7.04 -2.12 -4.79
N ASN A 152 7.71 -3.17 -4.40
CA ASN A 152 7.56 -3.92 -3.16
C ASN A 152 6.19 -4.59 -3.09
N VAL A 153 5.14 -3.93 -2.62
CA VAL A 153 3.76 -4.43 -2.67
C VAL A 153 2.84 -3.39 -3.31
N ALA A 154 1.90 -3.84 -4.13
CA ALA A 154 0.81 -2.99 -4.58
C ALA A 154 -0.11 -2.67 -3.39
N GLU A 155 -0.75 -1.51 -3.40
CA GLU A 155 -1.45 -1.01 -2.22
C GLU A 155 -2.93 -0.78 -2.50
N TRP A 156 -3.78 -1.28 -1.59
CA TRP A 156 -5.21 -1.05 -1.61
C TRP A 156 -5.54 0.43 -1.47
N CYS A 157 -6.43 0.92 -2.35
CA CYS A 157 -7.09 2.21 -2.22
C CYS A 157 -8.56 2.04 -1.79
N GLU A 158 -9.18 3.14 -1.36
CA GLU A 158 -10.59 3.16 -0.94
C GLU A 158 -11.54 2.95 -2.12
N ASP A 159 -11.14 3.36 -3.33
CA ASP A 159 -11.98 3.46 -4.51
C ASP A 159 -12.38 2.10 -5.09
N ALA A 160 -13.61 2.01 -5.57
CA ALA A 160 -14.03 0.98 -6.51
C ALA A 160 -13.34 1.20 -7.86
N TYR A 161 -13.07 0.11 -8.59
CA TYR A 161 -12.42 0.21 -9.89
C TYR A 161 -13.45 0.49 -10.99
N ALA A 162 -13.20 1.52 -11.78
CA ALA A 162 -13.96 1.81 -13.00
C ALA A 162 -13.04 1.78 -14.22
N ASP A 163 -13.44 1.05 -15.26
CA ASP A 163 -12.67 0.93 -16.52
C ASP A 163 -12.63 2.26 -17.29
N ALA A 164 -13.76 2.95 -17.33
CA ALA A 164 -13.85 4.27 -17.92
C ALA A 164 -13.37 5.30 -16.92
N THR A 165 -12.29 5.95 -17.28
CA THR A 165 -11.66 7.04 -16.57
C THR A 165 -12.59 7.92 -15.78
N VAL A 166 -12.14 8.13 -14.56
CA VAL A 166 -12.39 9.31 -13.77
C VAL A 166 -13.82 9.77 -13.83
N PRO A 167 -14.61 9.45 -12.82
CA PRO A 167 -15.80 10.22 -12.58
C PRO A 167 -15.35 11.68 -12.63
N ILE A 168 -16.06 12.51 -13.39
CA ILE A 168 -15.92 13.95 -13.32
C ILE A 168 -16.33 14.32 -11.90
N THR A 169 -15.36 14.27 -11.02
CA THR A 169 -15.59 14.58 -9.62
C THR A 169 -15.26 16.04 -9.46
N TRP A 170 -16.24 16.76 -8.99
CA TRP A 170 -16.14 18.18 -8.65
C TRP A 170 -15.51 18.39 -7.27
N ASP A 171 -15.05 17.31 -6.64
CA ASP A 171 -14.47 17.34 -5.31
C ASP A 171 -12.94 17.46 -5.36
N LEU A 172 -12.38 18.10 -4.34
CA LEU A 172 -10.93 18.27 -4.17
C LEU A 172 -10.23 16.96 -3.82
N ASN A 173 -10.96 15.99 -3.31
CA ASN A 173 -10.46 14.65 -2.98
C ASN A 173 -11.49 13.58 -3.42
N PRO A 174 -11.53 13.28 -4.71
CA PRO A 174 -12.51 12.36 -5.26
C PRO A 174 -12.29 10.93 -4.76
N VAL A 175 -13.37 10.28 -4.36
CA VAL A 175 -13.42 8.85 -4.09
C VAL A 175 -14.57 8.26 -4.88
N TYR A 176 -14.32 7.24 -5.68
CA TYR A 176 -15.36 6.54 -6.41
C TYR A 176 -15.89 5.37 -5.58
N TYR A 177 -17.14 5.47 -5.15
CA TYR A 177 -17.84 4.41 -4.45
C TYR A 177 -18.87 3.74 -5.37
N ASP A 178 -18.80 2.41 -5.46
CA ASP A 178 -19.82 1.57 -6.07
C ASP A 178 -19.91 0.27 -5.26
N ASP A 179 -21.05 0.07 -4.61
CA ASP A 179 -21.29 -1.10 -3.77
C ASP A 179 -21.47 -2.39 -4.60
N ASN A 180 -21.80 -2.26 -5.89
CA ASN A 180 -21.97 -3.39 -6.79
C ASN A 180 -20.67 -3.76 -7.50
N GLU A 181 -19.61 -2.93 -7.43
CA GLU A 181 -18.32 -3.21 -8.04
C GLU A 181 -17.38 -3.90 -7.02
N PRO A 182 -17.15 -5.22 -7.20
CA PRO A 182 -16.29 -5.97 -6.28
C PRO A 182 -14.80 -5.70 -6.48
N ARG A 183 -14.40 -5.09 -7.61
CA ARG A 183 -13.01 -4.73 -7.89
C ARG A 183 -12.66 -3.44 -7.16
N LYS A 184 -11.56 -3.44 -6.42
CA LYS A 184 -11.03 -2.25 -5.75
C LYS A 184 -9.68 -1.87 -6.35
N VAL A 185 -9.41 -0.57 -6.38
CA VAL A 185 -8.17 -0.04 -6.95
C VAL A 185 -6.97 -0.49 -6.13
N VAL A 186 -5.92 -0.93 -6.82
CA VAL A 186 -4.57 -1.13 -6.28
C VAL A 186 -3.57 -0.33 -7.08
N ARG A 187 -2.57 0.21 -6.41
CA ARG A 187 -1.60 1.15 -6.99
C ARG A 187 -0.17 0.75 -6.63
N GLY A 188 0.81 1.30 -7.38
CA GLY A 188 2.25 1.21 -7.11
C GLY A 188 2.98 0.03 -7.74
N GLY A 189 2.27 -1.03 -8.12
CA GLY A 189 2.91 -2.27 -8.57
C GLY A 189 3.64 -2.99 -7.44
N SER A 190 4.17 -4.17 -7.71
CA SER A 190 4.72 -5.06 -6.69
C SER A 190 6.00 -5.77 -7.15
N TRP A 191 6.62 -6.53 -6.24
CA TRP A 191 7.80 -7.36 -6.50
C TRP A 191 7.65 -8.32 -7.68
N LYS A 192 6.43 -8.71 -8.03
CA LYS A 192 6.17 -9.63 -9.16
C LYS A 192 5.82 -8.90 -10.46
N ASP A 193 5.56 -7.61 -10.41
CA ASP A 193 5.08 -6.83 -11.53
C ASP A 193 6.23 -6.26 -12.37
N ILE A 194 5.95 -6.05 -13.65
CA ILE A 194 6.90 -5.39 -14.56
C ILE A 194 6.85 -3.87 -14.39
N ALA A 195 7.86 -3.19 -14.91
CA ALA A 195 8.05 -1.75 -14.84
C ALA A 195 6.80 -0.88 -15.15
N TYR A 196 5.93 -1.35 -16.03
CA TYR A 196 4.70 -0.64 -16.40
C TYR A 196 3.81 -0.35 -15.18
N PHE A 197 3.68 -1.33 -14.27
CA PHE A 197 2.80 -1.20 -13.10
C PHE A 197 3.36 -0.31 -11.99
N LEU A 198 4.66 0.05 -12.06
CA LEU A 198 5.30 0.95 -11.09
C LEU A 198 5.02 2.43 -11.38
N GLY A 199 4.44 2.74 -12.52
CA GLY A 199 4.10 4.12 -12.89
C GLY A 199 3.10 4.74 -11.91
N THR A 200 3.37 5.97 -11.47
CA THR A 200 2.51 6.69 -10.51
C THR A 200 1.07 6.85 -11.01
N GLY A 201 0.86 6.95 -12.33
CA GLY A 201 -0.45 7.03 -12.96
C GLY A 201 -1.04 5.68 -13.38
N THR A 202 -0.31 4.57 -13.20
CA THR A 202 -0.80 3.25 -13.61
C THR A 202 -1.82 2.72 -12.62
N ARG A 203 -2.99 2.35 -13.14
CA ARG A 203 -4.11 1.81 -12.39
C ARG A 203 -4.16 0.29 -12.54
N ASN A 204 -4.47 -0.39 -11.46
CA ASN A 204 -4.78 -1.81 -11.46
C ASN A 204 -5.89 -2.09 -10.44
N PHE A 205 -6.38 -3.31 -10.42
CA PHE A 205 -7.41 -3.72 -9.47
C PHE A 205 -7.17 -5.15 -8.98
N GLU A 206 -7.81 -5.46 -7.87
CA GLU A 206 -8.03 -6.82 -7.39
C GLU A 206 -9.43 -6.89 -6.75
N TYR A 207 -9.97 -8.10 -6.63
CA TYR A 207 -11.27 -8.32 -6.00
C TYR A 207 -11.17 -8.08 -4.48
N GLN A 208 -12.16 -7.39 -3.92
CA GLN A 208 -12.18 -6.92 -2.54
C GLN A 208 -12.08 -8.03 -1.48
N ASP A 209 -12.44 -9.26 -1.83
CA ASP A 209 -12.37 -10.46 -0.99
C ASP A 209 -11.09 -11.28 -1.21
N SER A 210 -10.26 -10.89 -2.18
CA SER A 210 -9.03 -11.61 -2.50
C SER A 210 -7.86 -11.10 -1.68
N ALA A 211 -7.08 -12.03 -1.14
CA ALA A 211 -5.80 -11.78 -0.50
C ALA A 211 -4.66 -12.27 -1.40
N ARG A 212 -3.56 -11.49 -1.49
CA ARG A 212 -2.42 -11.78 -2.37
C ARG A 212 -1.10 -11.58 -1.64
N SER A 213 -0.07 -12.31 -2.04
CA SER A 213 1.31 -12.19 -1.53
C SER A 213 2.03 -10.90 -1.99
N TYR A 214 1.42 -10.15 -2.88
CA TYR A 214 1.98 -8.96 -3.51
C TYR A 214 1.11 -7.72 -3.35
N ILE A 215 0.06 -7.80 -2.50
CA ILE A 215 -0.82 -6.67 -2.18
C ILE A 215 -0.82 -6.45 -0.67
N GLY A 216 -0.53 -5.22 -0.29
CA GLY A 216 -0.61 -4.70 1.05
C GLY A 216 -1.45 -3.42 1.10
N PHE A 217 -1.18 -2.55 2.08
CA PHE A 217 -1.86 -1.26 2.18
C PHE A 217 -1.07 -0.28 3.03
N ARG A 218 -1.38 1.00 2.87
CA ARG A 218 -0.97 2.07 3.79
C ARG A 218 -2.16 2.83 4.34
N ASN A 219 -1.99 3.46 5.49
CA ASN A 219 -3.02 4.32 6.04
C ASN A 219 -2.82 5.78 5.64
N ALA A 220 -3.92 6.45 5.38
CA ALA A 220 -4.04 7.90 5.33
C ALA A 220 -4.91 8.40 6.50
N MET A 221 -4.82 9.69 6.80
CA MET A 221 -5.74 10.37 7.71
C MET A 221 -5.92 11.82 7.28
N ILE A 222 -7.01 12.46 7.72
CA ILE A 222 -7.26 13.86 7.42
C ILE A 222 -6.23 14.71 8.14
N TYR A 223 -5.61 15.63 7.41
CA TYR A 223 -4.72 16.62 8.00
C TYR A 223 -5.53 17.73 8.68
N LEU A 224 -5.36 17.91 9.97
CA LEU A 224 -6.06 18.94 10.75
C LEU A 224 -5.37 20.31 10.74
N GLY A 225 -4.30 20.45 9.97
CA GLY A 225 -3.50 21.66 9.96
C GLY A 225 -2.54 21.74 11.17
N ARG A 226 -1.54 22.58 11.07
CA ARG A 226 -0.79 23.08 12.24
C ARG A 226 -1.42 24.38 12.65
N SER A 227 -1.89 24.50 13.87
CA SER A 227 -2.05 25.78 14.54
C SER A 227 -0.65 26.37 14.77
N SER A 228 -0.01 26.87 13.72
CA SER A 228 1.12 27.74 13.91
C SER A 228 0.53 29.13 14.22
N GLY A 229 0.74 29.69 15.38
CA GLY A 229 0.31 31.05 15.76
C GLY A 229 0.93 32.15 14.88
N ARG A 230 1.33 31.82 13.66
CA ARG A 230 1.86 32.69 12.60
C ARG A 230 0.92 32.86 11.40
N GLU A 231 -0.18 32.12 11.33
CA GLU A 231 -1.12 32.18 10.19
C GLU A 231 -2.10 33.38 10.28
N PHE A 232 -2.03 34.17 11.34
CA PHE A 232 -2.85 35.36 11.53
C PHE A 232 -2.00 36.60 11.91
N ARG A 233 -0.90 36.82 11.19
CA ARG A 233 -0.19 38.10 11.22
C ARG A 233 -0.07 38.69 9.84
#